data_a36e10914c5cfae72b03c3a490665672
#
_entry.id   a36e10914c5cfae72b03c3a490665672
#
_cell.length_a   1.000
_cell.length_b   1.000
_cell.length_c   1.000
_cell.angle_alpha   90.00
_cell.angle_beta   90.00
_cell.angle_gamma   90.00
#
_symmetry.space_group_name_H-M   'P 1'
#
loop_
_entity.id
_entity.type
_entity.pdbx_description
1 polymer ?
#
loop_
_entity_poly.entity_id
_entity_poly.type
_entity_poly.pdbx_seq_one_letter_code
_entity_poly.pdbx_strand_id
1 'polypeptide(L)'
;TGSVYNFVPIGNAADNRRALNLLMEGNEKKVININNNIHIDTYLRPGNNTTINAGKHTITSDKGVIINDPTAASYTNFKNLTINGGIWKNSSSSGLAGTMMRISYASNISINNATVYTNYKGHGIELISCSNVVVNNCTLKAQGKCSKTCVEEQLQIDLSSPTTAPGLYRLSKKLCNGTPCKNITVKNCTIQGARGICANFAGAGNEAKYRKARNYHSNITIENCNVTGISAEAIALFNTKSTTVKNCRITTKTPKSRNSYSVGLAVAYQKGSAPKATTKNVISLTNNTVKGGQQGIFVRSNASKKLGTVIVSGNTVSAKKGKKNAIKVLSAKKVKITKNKTKKW
;
A
#
# COMPACT_ATOMS: atom_id res chain seq x y z
N THR A 1 -3.27 -21.19 24.71
CA THR A 1 -1.98 -20.50 24.83
C THR A 1 -1.05 -20.99 23.75
N GLY A 2 -0.49 -20.08 22.92
CA GLY A 2 0.44 -20.44 21.85
C GLY A 2 1.88 -20.56 22.33
N SER A 3 2.76 -21.12 21.50
CA SER A 3 4.20 -21.22 21.78
C SER A 3 4.86 -19.84 21.70
N VAL A 4 5.84 -19.59 22.55
CA VAL A 4 6.66 -18.35 22.54
C VAL A 4 8.11 -18.74 22.37
N TYR A 5 8.75 -18.16 21.37
CA TYR A 5 10.16 -18.40 21.04
C TYR A 5 10.95 -17.09 21.15
N ASN A 6 12.08 -17.14 21.83
CA ASN A 6 13.02 -16.03 21.92
C ASN A 6 14.19 -16.33 20.97
N PHE A 7 14.19 -15.73 19.80
CA PHE A 7 15.17 -16.01 18.77
C PHE A 7 16.47 -15.21 18.96
N VAL A 8 17.57 -15.91 18.94
CA VAL A 8 18.94 -15.36 18.95
C VAL A 8 19.64 -15.84 17.68
N PRO A 9 20.44 -15.01 17.00
CA PRO A 9 21.23 -15.45 15.83
C PRO A 9 22.04 -16.70 16.12
N ILE A 10 21.98 -17.70 15.22
CA ILE A 10 22.60 -19.02 15.43
C ILE A 10 23.78 -19.31 14.48
N GLY A 11 23.97 -18.50 13.45
CA GLY A 11 25.00 -18.75 12.45
C GLY A 11 24.98 -17.71 11.35
N ASN A 12 25.16 -18.17 10.10
CA ASN A 12 25.08 -17.29 8.93
C ASN A 12 23.64 -16.88 8.58
N ALA A 13 23.49 -16.02 7.58
CA ALA A 13 22.18 -15.50 7.15
C ALA A 13 21.19 -16.61 6.74
N ALA A 14 21.65 -17.64 6.05
CA ALA A 14 20.83 -18.77 5.64
C ALA A 14 20.35 -19.61 6.84
N ASP A 15 21.22 -19.82 7.83
CA ASP A 15 20.86 -20.56 9.04
C ASP A 15 19.83 -19.81 9.87
N ASN A 16 20.01 -18.49 10.05
CA ASN A 16 19.05 -17.64 10.73
C ASN A 16 17.67 -17.71 10.05
N ARG A 17 17.62 -17.58 8.73
CA ARG A 17 16.36 -17.67 7.97
C ARG A 17 15.71 -19.04 8.10
N ARG A 18 16.47 -20.14 7.98
CA ARG A 18 15.94 -21.51 8.12
C ARG A 18 15.35 -21.72 9.50
N ALA A 19 16.08 -21.33 10.55
CA ALA A 19 15.60 -21.49 11.92
C ALA A 19 14.34 -20.66 12.19
N LEU A 20 14.29 -19.41 11.76
CA LEU A 20 13.10 -18.57 11.90
C LEU A 20 11.90 -19.14 11.13
N ASN A 21 12.10 -19.60 9.90
CA ASN A 21 11.03 -20.21 9.11
C ASN A 21 10.48 -21.48 9.77
N LEU A 22 11.35 -22.32 10.34
CA LEU A 22 10.94 -23.51 11.07
C LEU A 22 10.07 -23.16 12.29
N LEU A 23 10.45 -22.14 13.06
CA LEU A 23 9.67 -21.67 14.22
C LEU A 23 8.31 -21.08 13.80
N MET A 24 8.20 -20.52 12.61
CA MET A 24 7.00 -19.84 12.12
C MET A 24 6.07 -20.74 11.29
N GLU A 25 6.49 -21.94 10.89
CA GLU A 25 5.68 -22.79 10.03
C GLU A 25 4.40 -23.31 10.73
N GLY A 26 3.48 -23.82 9.92
CA GLY A 26 2.24 -24.42 10.40
C GLY A 26 1.16 -23.42 10.80
N ASN A 27 0.10 -23.95 11.42
CA ASN A 27 -1.11 -23.20 11.75
C ASN A 27 -1.26 -22.89 13.25
N GLU A 28 -0.37 -23.40 14.06
CA GLU A 28 -0.41 -23.23 15.50
C GLU A 28 -0.15 -21.76 15.87
N LYS A 29 -0.78 -21.30 16.95
CA LYS A 29 -0.52 -19.97 17.46
C LYS A 29 0.91 -19.89 18.01
N LYS A 30 1.68 -18.92 17.54
CA LYS A 30 3.07 -18.73 17.94
C LYS A 30 3.47 -17.27 17.99
N VAL A 31 4.39 -16.99 18.90
CA VAL A 31 5.01 -15.67 19.08
C VAL A 31 6.52 -15.83 18.91
N ILE A 32 7.11 -15.05 18.03
CA ILE A 32 8.55 -15.03 17.78
C ILE A 32 9.08 -13.67 18.26
N ASN A 33 9.86 -13.70 19.34
CA ASN A 33 10.55 -12.51 19.82
C ASN A 33 11.95 -12.46 19.22
N ILE A 34 12.24 -11.44 18.43
CA ILE A 34 13.56 -11.16 17.86
C ILE A 34 14.24 -10.17 18.78
N ASN A 35 15.20 -10.64 19.56
CA ASN A 35 15.87 -9.87 20.63
C ASN A 35 17.26 -9.35 20.24
N ASN A 36 17.68 -9.57 18.99
CA ASN A 36 18.96 -9.13 18.46
C ASN A 36 18.82 -8.64 17.02
N ASN A 37 19.77 -7.83 16.55
CA ASN A 37 19.90 -7.60 15.13
C ASN A 37 20.23 -8.91 14.42
N ILE A 38 19.59 -9.18 13.31
CA ILE A 38 19.79 -10.41 12.54
C ILE A 38 20.01 -10.12 11.06
N HIS A 39 20.77 -11.00 10.42
CA HIS A 39 20.92 -11.05 8.96
C HIS A 39 20.32 -12.34 8.43
N ILE A 40 19.54 -12.22 7.37
CA ILE A 40 18.94 -13.34 6.63
C ILE A 40 19.29 -13.21 5.14
N ASP A 41 19.39 -14.33 4.45
CA ASP A 41 19.74 -14.38 3.02
C ASP A 41 18.56 -14.10 2.09
N THR A 42 17.34 -14.39 2.53
CA THR A 42 16.11 -14.18 1.77
C THR A 42 14.91 -14.11 2.70
N TYR A 43 13.71 -14.12 2.15
CA TYR A 43 12.44 -13.91 2.84
C TYR A 43 12.19 -14.89 4.00
N LEU A 44 11.63 -14.34 5.08
CA LEU A 44 10.90 -15.09 6.08
C LEU A 44 9.50 -15.45 5.55
N ARG A 45 9.05 -16.66 5.86
CA ARG A 45 7.75 -17.20 5.43
C ARG A 45 6.90 -17.60 6.64
N PRO A 46 6.21 -16.64 7.28
CA PRO A 46 5.38 -16.95 8.43
C PRO A 46 4.20 -17.83 8.01
N GLY A 47 3.88 -18.81 8.86
CA GLY A 47 2.63 -19.54 8.81
C GLY A 47 1.46 -18.76 9.42
N ASN A 48 0.29 -19.37 9.46
CA ASN A 48 -0.89 -18.77 10.10
C ASN A 48 -0.66 -18.53 11.60
N ASN A 49 -1.42 -17.61 12.16
CA ASN A 49 -1.45 -17.34 13.61
C ASN A 49 -0.07 -17.00 14.20
N THR A 50 0.74 -16.25 13.44
CA THR A 50 2.10 -15.85 13.82
C THR A 50 2.14 -14.40 14.28
N THR A 51 2.77 -14.16 15.42
CA THR A 51 3.17 -12.83 15.89
C THR A 51 4.68 -12.73 15.90
N ILE A 52 5.23 -11.70 15.25
CA ILE A 52 6.66 -11.39 15.24
C ILE A 52 6.87 -10.09 16.00
N ASN A 53 7.58 -10.14 17.11
CA ASN A 53 7.96 -8.99 17.91
C ASN A 53 9.46 -8.71 17.66
N ALA A 54 9.76 -7.66 16.92
CA ALA A 54 11.13 -7.29 16.58
C ALA A 54 11.64 -6.05 17.34
N GLY A 55 10.75 -5.37 18.08
CA GLY A 55 11.11 -4.23 18.91
C GLY A 55 11.89 -3.16 18.12
N LYS A 56 13.07 -2.83 18.59
CA LYS A 56 13.99 -1.87 17.97
C LYS A 56 15.09 -2.54 17.10
N HIS A 57 15.07 -3.85 16.97
CA HIS A 57 16.12 -4.60 16.30
C HIS A 57 16.02 -4.51 14.78
N THR A 58 17.17 -4.63 14.13
CA THR A 58 17.28 -4.58 12.67
C THR A 58 17.32 -5.98 12.08
N ILE A 59 16.44 -6.21 11.13
CA ILE A 59 16.40 -7.41 10.31
C ILE A 59 16.89 -7.01 8.92
N THR A 60 18.13 -7.42 8.60
CA THR A 60 18.75 -7.15 7.30
C THR A 60 18.61 -8.39 6.42
N SER A 61 18.16 -8.20 5.18
CA SER A 61 18.01 -9.29 4.21
C SER A 61 18.75 -8.97 2.91
N ASP A 62 19.32 -9.99 2.28
CA ASP A 62 19.92 -9.87 0.95
C ASP A 62 18.87 -9.79 -0.17
N LYS A 63 17.61 -10.02 0.18
CA LYS A 63 16.42 -9.84 -0.67
C LYS A 63 15.34 -9.09 0.11
N GLY A 64 14.07 -9.40 -0.09
CA GLY A 64 13.00 -8.90 0.77
C GLY A 64 12.95 -9.64 2.12
N VAL A 65 12.02 -9.24 2.97
CA VAL A 65 12.02 -9.71 4.38
C VAL A 65 10.83 -10.60 4.74
N ILE A 66 9.64 -10.34 4.22
CA ILE A 66 8.44 -11.15 4.49
C ILE A 66 7.73 -11.49 3.19
N ILE A 67 7.35 -12.75 3.04
CA ILE A 67 6.51 -13.21 1.92
C ILE A 67 5.68 -14.40 2.36
N ASN A 68 4.47 -14.50 1.84
CA ASN A 68 3.73 -15.77 1.83
C ASN A 68 3.51 -16.22 0.38
N ASP A 69 3.52 -17.54 0.17
CA ASP A 69 3.21 -18.16 -1.11
C ASP A 69 1.85 -18.84 -1.01
N PRO A 70 0.75 -18.21 -1.48
CA PRO A 70 -0.59 -18.75 -1.34
C PRO A 70 -0.77 -20.01 -2.20
N THR A 71 -1.52 -20.98 -1.67
CA THR A 71 -1.90 -22.21 -2.37
C THR A 71 -3.32 -22.15 -2.93
N ALA A 72 -4.11 -21.19 -2.48
CA ALA A 72 -5.48 -20.95 -2.93
C ALA A 72 -5.81 -19.47 -3.07
N ALA A 73 -6.67 -19.15 -4.04
CA ALA A 73 -7.13 -17.78 -4.30
C ALA A 73 -8.31 -17.41 -3.37
N SER A 74 -8.03 -17.32 -2.09
CA SER A 74 -9.01 -16.99 -1.04
C SER A 74 -8.42 -16.09 0.02
N TYR A 75 -9.20 -15.13 0.54
CA TYR A 75 -8.79 -14.31 1.68
C TYR A 75 -8.42 -15.11 2.94
N THR A 76 -8.90 -16.34 3.05
CA THR A 76 -8.66 -17.20 4.20
C THR A 76 -7.47 -18.15 4.00
N ASN A 77 -6.78 -18.07 2.86
CA ASN A 77 -5.62 -18.93 2.59
C ASN A 77 -4.48 -18.67 3.60
N PHE A 78 -4.27 -17.43 3.97
CA PHE A 78 -3.32 -17.01 4.99
C PHE A 78 -3.99 -16.07 5.99
N LYS A 79 -3.75 -16.22 7.29
CA LYS A 79 -4.46 -15.41 8.28
C LYS A 79 -3.71 -15.21 9.59
N ASN A 80 -4.06 -14.12 10.26
CA ASN A 80 -3.62 -13.80 11.62
C ASN A 80 -2.09 -13.63 11.71
N LEU A 81 -1.53 -12.73 10.91
CA LEU A 81 -0.14 -12.28 11.03
C LEU A 81 -0.10 -10.94 11.75
N THR A 82 0.70 -10.86 12.81
CA THR A 82 1.04 -9.60 13.46
C THR A 82 2.53 -9.38 13.45
N ILE A 83 2.98 -8.21 12.98
CA ILE A 83 4.37 -7.77 13.03
C ILE A 83 4.43 -6.53 13.92
N ASN A 84 5.20 -6.58 14.99
CA ASN A 84 5.38 -5.49 15.94
C ASN A 84 6.85 -5.03 15.95
N GLY A 85 7.06 -3.78 15.55
CA GLY A 85 8.39 -3.15 15.55
C GLY A 85 9.33 -3.68 14.48
N GLY A 86 10.61 -3.46 14.72
CA GLY A 86 11.70 -3.83 13.84
C GLY A 86 12.06 -2.77 12.79
N ILE A 87 13.33 -2.78 12.41
CA ILE A 87 13.85 -2.06 11.26
C ILE A 87 14.15 -3.10 10.19
N TRP A 88 13.35 -3.12 9.15
CA TRP A 88 13.39 -4.11 8.07
C TRP A 88 14.03 -3.51 6.84
N LYS A 89 15.19 -3.98 6.45
CA LYS A 89 15.96 -3.39 5.34
C LYS A 89 16.70 -4.43 4.50
N ASN A 90 17.02 -4.04 3.29
CA ASN A 90 17.93 -4.80 2.42
C ASN A 90 19.39 -4.53 2.82
N SER A 91 20.27 -5.50 2.61
CA SER A 91 21.73 -5.37 2.88
C SER A 91 22.40 -4.35 1.96
N SER A 92 21.86 -4.08 0.78
CA SER A 92 22.32 -3.03 -0.12
C SER A 92 22.03 -1.65 0.45
N SER A 93 23.02 -0.75 0.46
CA SER A 93 22.85 0.64 0.89
C SER A 93 21.89 1.44 0.00
N SER A 94 21.71 1.04 -1.26
CA SER A 94 20.75 1.64 -2.19
C SER A 94 19.34 1.08 -2.05
N GLY A 95 19.14 0.06 -1.21
CA GLY A 95 17.87 -0.63 -1.01
C GLY A 95 17.53 -1.66 -2.09
N LEU A 96 16.46 -2.40 -1.89
CA LEU A 96 15.96 -3.42 -2.81
C LEU A 96 15.07 -2.81 -3.89
N ALA A 97 15.38 -3.08 -5.15
CA ALA A 97 14.49 -2.83 -6.28
C ALA A 97 13.44 -3.96 -6.40
N GLY A 98 12.58 -4.09 -5.44
CA GLY A 98 11.57 -5.15 -5.36
C GLY A 98 10.71 -4.97 -4.11
N THR A 99 9.98 -6.00 -3.71
CA THR A 99 9.08 -5.92 -2.57
C THR A 99 9.76 -6.39 -1.29
N MET A 100 9.74 -5.56 -0.26
CA MET A 100 10.24 -5.93 1.07
C MET A 100 9.29 -6.86 1.81
N MET A 101 8.01 -6.50 1.87
CA MET A 101 6.95 -7.31 2.49
C MET A 101 5.81 -7.52 1.49
N ARG A 102 5.61 -8.73 1.01
CA ARG A 102 4.51 -9.09 0.13
C ARG A 102 3.59 -10.09 0.82
N ILE A 103 2.33 -9.69 0.99
CA ILE A 103 1.29 -10.49 1.63
C ILE A 103 0.14 -10.67 0.64
N SER A 104 -0.22 -11.91 0.37
CA SER A 104 -1.15 -12.27 -0.69
C SER A 104 -2.23 -13.22 -0.18
N TYR A 105 -3.49 -13.02 -0.60
CA TYR A 105 -4.63 -13.85 -0.20
C TYR A 105 -4.67 -14.09 1.31
N ALA A 106 -4.73 -12.98 2.04
CA ALA A 106 -4.61 -12.99 3.48
C ALA A 106 -5.73 -12.22 4.16
N SER A 107 -5.97 -12.53 5.43
CA SER A 107 -6.88 -11.77 6.29
C SER A 107 -6.34 -11.63 7.71
N ASN A 108 -6.82 -10.58 8.39
CA ASN A 108 -6.43 -10.26 9.77
C ASN A 108 -4.91 -10.06 9.91
N ILE A 109 -4.40 -9.09 9.19
CA ILE A 109 -2.98 -8.73 9.17
C ILE A 109 -2.80 -7.41 9.91
N SER A 110 -1.85 -7.36 10.82
CA SER A 110 -1.46 -6.16 11.54
C SER A 110 0.04 -5.93 11.45
N ILE A 111 0.45 -4.76 10.97
CA ILE A 111 1.85 -4.34 10.93
C ILE A 111 1.95 -3.05 11.74
N ASN A 112 2.62 -3.11 12.88
CA ASN A 112 2.65 -2.04 13.86
C ASN A 112 4.09 -1.62 14.18
N ASN A 113 4.32 -0.32 14.28
CA ASN A 113 5.57 0.25 14.78
C ASN A 113 6.84 -0.19 14.00
N ALA A 114 6.67 -0.63 12.75
CA ALA A 114 7.75 -1.11 11.90
C ALA A 114 8.33 0.01 11.05
N THR A 115 9.65 -0.02 10.85
CA THR A 115 10.34 0.80 9.86
C THR A 115 10.80 -0.11 8.72
N VAL A 116 10.39 0.21 7.49
CA VAL A 116 10.71 -0.59 6.29
C VAL A 116 11.41 0.28 5.28
N TYR A 117 12.62 -0.11 4.91
CA TYR A 117 13.42 0.57 3.89
C TYR A 117 13.46 -0.24 2.60
N THR A 118 13.23 0.42 1.49
CA THR A 118 13.43 -0.10 0.13
C THR A 118 14.07 0.97 -0.74
N ASN A 119 13.92 0.93 -2.04
CA ASN A 119 14.32 2.03 -2.91
C ASN A 119 13.14 2.54 -3.76
N TYR A 120 13.40 3.55 -4.61
CA TYR A 120 12.35 4.16 -5.44
C TYR A 120 11.87 3.28 -6.61
N LYS A 121 12.43 2.08 -6.78
CA LYS A 121 12.02 1.06 -7.77
C LYS A 121 11.41 -0.18 -7.11
N GLY A 122 11.12 -0.10 -5.81
CA GLY A 122 10.57 -1.20 -5.04
C GLY A 122 9.42 -0.77 -4.13
N HIS A 123 8.77 -1.77 -3.54
CA HIS A 123 7.66 -1.59 -2.61
C HIS A 123 8.11 -1.91 -1.18
N GLY A 124 7.70 -1.08 -0.23
CA GLY A 124 7.87 -1.41 1.20
C GLY A 124 6.91 -2.51 1.61
N ILE A 125 5.61 -2.27 1.45
CA ILE A 125 4.54 -3.23 1.71
C ILE A 125 3.66 -3.34 0.47
N GLU A 126 3.45 -4.57 0.01
CA GLU A 126 2.52 -4.93 -1.06
C GLU A 126 1.46 -5.89 -0.52
N LEU A 127 0.21 -5.47 -0.59
CA LEU A 127 -0.96 -6.24 -0.17
C LEU A 127 -1.72 -6.68 -1.41
N ILE A 128 -1.76 -7.97 -1.70
CA ILE A 128 -2.43 -8.51 -2.88
C ILE A 128 -3.62 -9.34 -2.43
N SER A 129 -4.83 -8.95 -2.81
CA SER A 129 -6.05 -9.71 -2.48
C SER A 129 -6.18 -10.00 -0.97
N CYS A 130 -5.94 -8.98 -0.16
CA CYS A 130 -6.00 -9.06 1.30
C CYS A 130 -7.31 -8.46 1.84
N SER A 131 -7.72 -8.91 3.01
CA SER A 131 -8.84 -8.34 3.76
C SER A 131 -8.51 -8.13 5.23
N ASN A 132 -9.11 -7.10 5.85
CA ASN A 132 -8.91 -6.80 7.26
C ASN A 132 -7.42 -6.62 7.60
N VAL A 133 -6.80 -5.59 7.02
CA VAL A 133 -5.40 -5.24 7.24
C VAL A 133 -5.29 -3.90 7.93
N VAL A 134 -4.44 -3.82 8.94
CA VAL A 134 -4.06 -2.57 9.61
C VAL A 134 -2.56 -2.37 9.50
N VAL A 135 -2.15 -1.23 8.96
CA VAL A 135 -0.75 -0.75 8.99
C VAL A 135 -0.74 0.49 9.89
N ASN A 136 -0.13 0.38 11.05
CA ASN A 136 -0.23 1.39 12.11
C ASN A 136 1.13 1.82 12.63
N ASN A 137 1.32 3.13 12.72
CA ASN A 137 2.54 3.74 13.26
C ASN A 137 3.83 3.21 12.61
N CYS A 138 3.80 3.02 11.30
CA CYS A 138 4.93 2.53 10.51
C CYS A 138 5.62 3.67 9.75
N THR A 139 6.91 3.49 9.50
CA THR A 139 7.69 4.31 8.58
C THR A 139 8.09 3.47 7.38
N LEU A 140 7.60 3.82 6.19
CA LEU A 140 7.98 3.19 4.92
C LEU A 140 8.76 4.21 4.10
N LYS A 141 10.02 3.96 3.82
CA LYS A 141 10.89 4.95 3.18
C LYS A 141 11.76 4.34 2.09
N ALA A 142 11.69 4.93 0.90
CA ALA A 142 12.63 4.63 -0.17
C ALA A 142 13.97 5.31 0.08
N GLN A 143 15.05 4.58 -0.17
CA GLN A 143 16.45 5.03 -0.12
C GLN A 143 17.03 5.13 -1.53
N GLY A 144 18.20 5.77 -1.65
CA GLY A 144 18.88 5.94 -2.92
C GLY A 144 18.31 7.05 -3.80
N LYS A 145 18.55 6.95 -5.11
CA LYS A 145 18.16 7.98 -6.08
C LYS A 145 16.81 7.67 -6.72
N CYS A 146 15.94 8.67 -6.76
CA CYS A 146 14.68 8.60 -7.51
C CYS A 146 14.90 9.14 -8.93
N SER A 147 14.63 8.34 -9.94
CA SER A 147 14.56 8.83 -11.31
C SER A 147 13.26 9.62 -11.52
N LYS A 148 13.25 10.52 -12.53
CA LYS A 148 12.05 11.32 -12.86
C LYS A 148 10.87 10.47 -13.36
N THR A 149 11.08 9.20 -13.66
CA THR A 149 10.10 8.29 -14.28
C THR A 149 9.60 7.18 -13.34
N CYS A 150 10.22 7.01 -12.17
CA CYS A 150 9.76 6.02 -11.19
C CYS A 150 8.32 6.31 -10.75
N VAL A 151 7.52 5.26 -10.61
CA VAL A 151 6.12 5.34 -10.17
C VAL A 151 5.77 4.26 -9.15
N GLU A 152 6.74 3.48 -8.72
CA GLU A 152 6.58 2.38 -7.78
C GLU A 152 6.13 2.90 -6.42
N GLU A 153 5.20 2.19 -5.82
CA GLU A 153 4.51 2.53 -4.59
C GLU A 153 5.24 1.98 -3.36
N GLN A 154 5.34 2.77 -2.31
CA GLN A 154 5.86 2.24 -1.03
C GLN A 154 4.84 1.37 -0.31
N LEU A 155 3.58 1.75 -0.35
CA LEU A 155 2.47 0.89 0.10
C LEU A 155 1.55 0.67 -1.08
N GLN A 156 1.49 -0.57 -1.54
CA GLN A 156 0.72 -0.98 -2.72
C GLN A 156 -0.44 -1.87 -2.30
N ILE A 157 -1.65 -1.50 -2.75
CA ILE A 157 -2.89 -2.25 -2.53
C ILE A 157 -3.30 -2.80 -3.89
N ASP A 158 -3.13 -4.10 -4.10
CA ASP A 158 -3.27 -4.75 -5.39
C ASP A 158 -4.44 -5.72 -5.46
N LEU A 159 -4.97 -5.86 -6.65
CA LEU A 159 -5.74 -7.01 -7.06
C LEU A 159 -4.80 -8.06 -7.71
N SER A 160 -5.20 -9.32 -7.70
CA SER A 160 -4.41 -10.42 -8.25
C SER A 160 -4.58 -10.49 -9.78
N SER A 161 -3.75 -9.76 -10.51
CA SER A 161 -3.64 -9.85 -11.96
C SER A 161 -2.17 -10.07 -12.38
N PRO A 162 -1.91 -10.53 -13.60
CA PRO A 162 -0.54 -10.75 -14.06
C PRO A 162 0.35 -9.49 -14.00
N THR A 163 -0.21 -8.32 -14.23
CA THR A 163 0.54 -7.06 -14.22
C THR A 163 0.71 -6.50 -12.82
N THR A 164 -0.34 -6.52 -11.99
CA THR A 164 -0.27 -5.99 -10.63
C THR A 164 0.37 -6.96 -9.64
N ALA A 165 0.31 -8.27 -9.93
CA ALA A 165 0.85 -9.33 -9.09
C ALA A 165 1.66 -10.36 -9.89
N PRO A 166 2.74 -9.95 -10.59
CA PRO A 166 3.49 -10.86 -11.46
C PRO A 166 4.14 -12.02 -10.70
N GLY A 167 4.44 -11.84 -9.42
CA GLY A 167 4.95 -12.90 -8.55
C GLY A 167 3.95 -14.04 -8.37
N LEU A 168 2.67 -13.72 -8.13
CA LEU A 168 1.61 -14.73 -8.02
C LEU A 168 1.35 -15.43 -9.36
N TYR A 169 1.39 -14.69 -10.45
CA TYR A 169 1.20 -15.26 -11.79
C TYR A 169 2.28 -16.29 -12.13
N ARG A 170 3.53 -16.02 -11.74
CA ARG A 170 4.65 -16.98 -11.89
C ARG A 170 4.49 -18.19 -10.98
N LEU A 171 3.96 -18.01 -9.77
CA LEU A 171 3.72 -19.11 -8.84
C LEU A 171 2.59 -20.02 -9.37
N SER A 172 1.46 -19.46 -9.74
CA SER A 172 0.37 -20.15 -10.41
C SER A 172 -0.59 -19.17 -11.09
N LYS A 173 -0.89 -19.41 -12.37
CA LYS A 173 -1.89 -18.61 -13.12
C LYS A 173 -3.27 -18.63 -12.45
N LYS A 174 -3.63 -19.69 -11.73
CA LYS A 174 -4.91 -19.83 -11.00
C LYS A 174 -5.04 -18.85 -9.83
N LEU A 175 -3.92 -18.36 -9.31
CA LEU A 175 -3.91 -17.34 -8.26
C LEU A 175 -4.24 -15.94 -8.78
N CYS A 176 -4.21 -15.70 -10.08
CA CYS A 176 -4.58 -14.42 -10.68
C CYS A 176 -6.04 -14.48 -11.18
N ASN A 177 -6.97 -14.09 -10.31
CA ASN A 177 -8.40 -14.05 -10.61
C ASN A 177 -9.03 -12.66 -10.48
N GLY A 178 -8.21 -11.63 -10.22
CA GLY A 178 -8.64 -10.25 -10.06
C GLY A 178 -9.28 -9.95 -8.70
N THR A 179 -9.09 -10.77 -7.68
CA THR A 179 -9.60 -10.49 -6.33
C THR A 179 -8.97 -9.22 -5.78
N PRO A 180 -9.76 -8.20 -5.38
CA PRO A 180 -9.26 -6.96 -4.81
C PRO A 180 -8.97 -7.07 -3.32
N CYS A 181 -8.40 -6.03 -2.74
CA CYS A 181 -8.33 -5.85 -1.28
C CYS A 181 -9.64 -5.25 -0.74
N LYS A 182 -9.92 -5.51 0.54
CA LYS A 182 -11.05 -4.91 1.27
C LYS A 182 -10.71 -4.70 2.75
N ASN A 183 -11.29 -3.66 3.36
CA ASN A 183 -11.08 -3.32 4.77
C ASN A 183 -9.59 -3.12 5.09
N ILE A 184 -8.97 -2.17 4.41
CA ILE A 184 -7.56 -1.80 4.60
C ILE A 184 -7.51 -0.47 5.35
N THR A 185 -6.82 -0.43 6.47
CA THR A 185 -6.58 0.79 7.25
C THR A 185 -5.08 1.05 7.33
N VAL A 186 -4.69 2.26 6.90
CA VAL A 186 -3.32 2.78 7.06
C VAL A 186 -3.41 4.00 7.97
N LYS A 187 -2.80 3.95 9.13
CA LYS A 187 -2.92 5.03 10.11
C LYS A 187 -1.62 5.34 10.84
N ASN A 188 -1.46 6.59 11.19
CA ASN A 188 -0.31 7.08 11.96
C ASN A 188 1.04 6.77 11.28
N CYS A 189 1.10 6.71 9.97
CA CYS A 189 2.27 6.30 9.21
C CYS A 189 2.99 7.47 8.54
N THR A 190 4.29 7.34 8.38
CA THR A 190 5.12 8.19 7.53
C THR A 190 5.59 7.38 6.33
N ILE A 191 5.21 7.80 5.11
CA ILE A 191 5.43 7.03 3.88
C ILE A 191 6.04 7.92 2.82
N GLN A 192 7.19 7.53 2.28
CA GLN A 192 7.87 8.23 1.19
C GLN A 192 8.36 7.25 0.15
N GLY A 193 7.97 7.44 -1.10
CA GLY A 193 8.38 6.65 -2.26
C GLY A 193 8.36 7.44 -3.55
N ALA A 194 8.58 6.79 -4.67
CA ALA A 194 8.31 7.38 -5.97
C ALA A 194 6.82 7.79 -6.04
N ARG A 195 5.93 6.87 -5.73
CA ARG A 195 4.55 7.07 -5.28
C ARG A 195 4.44 6.61 -3.83
N GLY A 196 3.68 7.31 -3.00
CA GLY A 196 3.56 6.94 -1.58
C GLY A 196 2.63 5.73 -1.38
N ILE A 197 1.33 5.92 -1.57
CA ILE A 197 0.30 4.89 -1.43
C ILE A 197 -0.48 4.79 -2.75
N CYS A 198 -0.71 3.57 -3.23
CA CYS A 198 -1.58 3.35 -4.38
C CYS A 198 -2.49 2.12 -4.18
N ALA A 199 -3.77 2.28 -4.52
CA ALA A 199 -4.66 1.17 -4.82
C ALA A 199 -4.72 1.02 -6.34
N ASN A 200 -4.27 -0.11 -6.87
CA ASN A 200 -4.14 -0.36 -8.31
C ASN A 200 -5.42 -0.96 -8.93
N PHE A 201 -5.47 -0.95 -10.23
CA PHE A 201 -6.55 -1.49 -11.05
C PHE A 201 -6.00 -2.32 -12.21
N ALA A 202 -6.82 -3.22 -12.77
CA ALA A 202 -6.44 -3.99 -13.93
C ALA A 202 -6.34 -3.10 -15.18
N GLY A 203 -5.21 -3.17 -15.86
CA GLY A 203 -4.89 -2.38 -17.04
C GLY A 203 -5.60 -2.83 -18.34
N ALA A 204 -5.06 -2.46 -19.50
CA ALA A 204 -5.55 -2.86 -20.82
C ALA A 204 -4.92 -4.19 -21.30
N GLY A 205 -5.30 -4.67 -22.47
CA GLY A 205 -4.72 -5.87 -23.07
C GLY A 205 -5.02 -7.14 -22.28
N ASN A 206 -4.00 -7.89 -21.90
CA ASN A 206 -4.13 -9.15 -21.16
C ASN A 206 -4.80 -9.01 -19.78
N GLU A 207 -4.91 -7.79 -19.28
CA GLU A 207 -5.57 -7.48 -18.02
C GLU A 207 -7.10 -7.32 -18.15
N ALA A 208 -7.64 -7.22 -19.38
CA ALA A 208 -9.06 -6.91 -19.61
C ALA A 208 -10.02 -7.88 -18.92
N LYS A 209 -9.68 -9.16 -18.81
CA LYS A 209 -10.49 -10.18 -18.13
C LYS A 209 -10.63 -9.94 -16.64
N TYR A 210 -9.72 -9.17 -16.01
CA TYR A 210 -9.77 -8.79 -14.59
C TYR A 210 -10.52 -7.49 -14.34
N ARG A 211 -11.03 -6.82 -15.38
CA ARG A 211 -11.78 -5.55 -15.31
C ARG A 211 -13.27 -5.72 -15.00
N LYS A 212 -13.66 -6.73 -14.27
CA LYS A 212 -15.05 -6.94 -13.90
C LYS A 212 -15.48 -5.92 -12.84
N ALA A 213 -16.78 -5.57 -12.81
CA ALA A 213 -17.32 -4.58 -11.88
C ALA A 213 -17.08 -4.87 -10.39
N ARG A 214 -16.78 -6.10 -10.03
CA ARG A 214 -16.42 -6.53 -8.68
C ARG A 214 -14.92 -6.42 -8.33
N ASN A 215 -14.08 -6.10 -9.32
CA ASN A 215 -12.64 -6.00 -9.13
C ASN A 215 -12.24 -4.58 -8.72
N TYR A 216 -12.81 -4.12 -7.63
CA TYR A 216 -12.50 -2.84 -7.01
C TYR A 216 -12.23 -3.03 -5.52
N HIS A 217 -11.23 -2.31 -5.01
CA HIS A 217 -10.95 -2.29 -3.58
C HIS A 217 -12.07 -1.60 -2.82
N SER A 218 -12.39 -2.06 -1.63
CA SER A 218 -13.48 -1.50 -0.82
C SER A 218 -13.06 -1.24 0.61
N ASN A 219 -13.66 -0.20 1.18
CA ASN A 219 -13.40 0.22 2.56
C ASN A 219 -11.91 0.44 2.84
N ILE A 220 -11.33 1.40 2.11
CA ILE A 220 -9.94 1.83 2.26
C ILE A 220 -9.92 3.10 3.10
N THR A 221 -9.20 3.07 4.21
CA THR A 221 -9.04 4.20 5.13
C THR A 221 -7.58 4.55 5.28
N ILE A 222 -7.24 5.82 5.05
CA ILE A 222 -5.92 6.39 5.30
C ILE A 222 -6.12 7.57 6.26
N GLU A 223 -5.55 7.50 7.45
CA GLU A 223 -5.74 8.52 8.47
C GLU A 223 -4.48 8.85 9.25
N ASN A 224 -4.34 10.11 9.63
CA ASN A 224 -3.21 10.60 10.43
C ASN A 224 -1.83 10.26 9.84
N CYS A 225 -1.70 10.23 8.52
CA CYS A 225 -0.48 9.87 7.82
C CYS A 225 0.24 11.08 7.24
N ASN A 226 1.57 10.98 7.13
CA ASN A 226 2.41 11.89 6.37
C ASN A 226 2.93 11.15 5.14
N VAL A 227 2.44 11.51 3.95
CA VAL A 227 2.70 10.75 2.71
C VAL A 227 3.34 11.67 1.66
N THR A 228 4.48 11.24 1.14
CA THR A 228 5.24 11.98 0.11
C THR A 228 5.47 11.11 -1.12
N GLY A 229 5.09 11.64 -2.28
CA GLY A 229 5.47 11.13 -3.60
C GLY A 229 6.60 11.98 -4.19
N ILE A 230 7.68 11.34 -4.63
CA ILE A 230 8.85 12.06 -5.17
C ILE A 230 8.75 12.29 -6.67
N SER A 231 8.25 11.32 -7.42
CA SER A 231 8.14 11.35 -8.88
C SER A 231 6.77 10.98 -9.43
N ALA A 232 5.83 10.67 -8.55
CA ALA A 232 4.42 10.42 -8.88
C ALA A 232 3.50 10.99 -7.79
N GLU A 233 2.22 10.62 -7.79
CA GLU A 233 1.25 11.03 -6.79
C GLU A 233 1.70 10.63 -5.38
N ALA A 234 1.41 11.44 -4.38
CA ALA A 234 1.64 10.99 -3.01
C ALA A 234 0.64 9.87 -2.64
N ILE A 235 -0.63 10.05 -2.97
CA ILE A 235 -1.68 9.03 -2.81
C ILE A 235 -2.47 8.93 -4.11
N ALA A 236 -2.63 7.72 -4.64
CA ALA A 236 -3.46 7.42 -5.81
C ALA A 236 -4.36 6.22 -5.52
N LEU A 237 -5.67 6.43 -5.46
CA LEU A 237 -6.66 5.40 -5.18
C LEU A 237 -7.53 5.17 -6.40
N PHE A 238 -7.28 4.06 -7.10
CA PHE A 238 -7.97 3.72 -8.34
C PHE A 238 -9.03 2.66 -8.11
N ASN A 239 -10.22 2.86 -8.68
CA ASN A 239 -11.34 1.92 -8.64
C ASN A 239 -11.70 1.46 -7.22
N THR A 240 -11.71 2.40 -6.27
CA THR A 240 -12.03 2.13 -4.87
C THR A 240 -13.49 2.44 -4.56
N LYS A 241 -14.06 1.70 -3.63
CA LYS A 241 -15.40 1.86 -3.11
C LYS A 241 -15.35 2.08 -1.60
N SER A 242 -16.10 3.05 -1.08
CA SER A 242 -16.06 3.42 0.34
C SER A 242 -14.64 3.79 0.79
N THR A 243 -14.19 4.96 0.36
CA THR A 243 -12.83 5.45 0.53
C THR A 243 -12.81 6.62 1.49
N THR A 244 -11.91 6.59 2.46
CA THR A 244 -11.70 7.67 3.44
C THR A 244 -10.24 8.06 3.50
N VAL A 245 -9.93 9.35 3.31
CA VAL A 245 -8.61 9.93 3.58
C VAL A 245 -8.82 11.12 4.49
N LYS A 246 -8.30 11.08 5.71
CA LYS A 246 -8.54 12.12 6.70
C LYS A 246 -7.32 12.43 7.57
N ASN A 247 -7.22 13.68 7.96
CA ASN A 247 -6.20 14.17 8.89
C ASN A 247 -4.76 13.87 8.42
N CYS A 248 -4.52 13.86 7.12
CA CYS A 248 -3.23 13.53 6.53
C CYS A 248 -2.48 14.78 6.04
N ARG A 249 -1.17 14.71 6.07
CA ARG A 249 -0.26 15.61 5.35
C ARG A 249 0.22 14.89 4.08
N ILE A 250 -0.14 15.42 2.93
CA ILE A 250 0.04 14.75 1.64
C ILE A 250 0.79 15.69 0.70
N THR A 251 1.97 15.29 0.23
CA THR A 251 2.80 16.15 -0.61
C THR A 251 3.36 15.36 -1.80
N THR A 252 3.14 15.84 -3.03
CA THR A 252 3.95 15.36 -4.15
C THR A 252 5.01 16.40 -4.51
N LYS A 253 6.24 15.94 -4.70
CA LYS A 253 7.36 16.71 -5.22
C LYS A 253 7.45 16.65 -6.75
N THR A 254 6.59 15.85 -7.37
CA THR A 254 6.56 15.64 -8.81
C THR A 254 6.34 16.94 -9.56
N PRO A 255 7.16 17.26 -10.59
CA PRO A 255 7.01 18.47 -11.36
C PRO A 255 5.63 18.56 -12.02
N LYS A 256 5.08 19.79 -12.12
CA LYS A 256 3.79 20.02 -12.80
C LYS A 256 3.78 19.58 -14.27
N SER A 257 4.94 19.51 -14.93
CA SER A 257 5.09 19.00 -16.29
C SER A 257 4.74 17.52 -16.45
N ARG A 258 4.77 16.74 -15.38
CA ARG A 258 4.35 15.33 -15.38
C ARG A 258 2.83 15.13 -15.28
N ASN A 259 2.05 16.14 -15.58
CA ASN A 259 0.58 16.09 -15.75
C ASN A 259 -0.14 15.21 -14.70
N SER A 260 -0.64 14.04 -15.11
CA SER A 260 -1.45 13.15 -14.28
C SER A 260 -0.73 12.60 -13.05
N TYR A 261 0.59 12.51 -13.06
CA TYR A 261 1.38 12.06 -11.91
C TYR A 261 1.64 13.17 -10.89
N SER A 262 1.50 14.43 -11.29
CA SER A 262 1.78 15.59 -10.44
C SER A 262 0.56 16.00 -9.61
N VAL A 263 -0.03 15.06 -8.91
CA VAL A 263 -1.21 15.22 -8.06
C VAL A 263 -0.88 14.81 -6.63
N GLY A 264 -1.27 15.62 -5.65
CA GLY A 264 -1.07 15.26 -4.24
C GLY A 264 -1.91 14.06 -3.85
N LEU A 265 -3.22 14.18 -3.94
CA LEU A 265 -4.21 13.14 -3.65
C LEU A 265 -5.11 12.94 -4.87
N ALA A 266 -4.96 11.80 -5.52
CA ALA A 266 -5.76 11.38 -6.65
C ALA A 266 -6.72 10.26 -6.25
N VAL A 267 -8.01 10.39 -6.60
CA VAL A 267 -8.99 9.30 -6.52
C VAL A 267 -9.69 9.21 -7.86
N ALA A 268 -9.59 8.07 -8.52
CA ALA A 268 -10.12 7.95 -9.88
C ALA A 268 -10.76 6.60 -10.17
N TYR A 269 -11.85 6.62 -10.93
CA TYR A 269 -12.31 5.44 -11.63
C TYR A 269 -11.60 5.34 -12.97
N GLN A 270 -10.96 4.22 -13.21
CA GLN A 270 -10.27 3.90 -14.45
C GLN A 270 -11.16 3.02 -15.33
N LYS A 271 -10.85 2.94 -16.63
CA LYS A 271 -11.63 2.17 -17.61
C LYS A 271 -11.80 0.71 -17.18
N GLY A 272 -12.98 0.16 -17.39
CA GLY A 272 -13.28 -1.27 -17.25
C GLY A 272 -13.92 -1.63 -15.91
N SER A 273 -13.16 -1.88 -14.87
CA SER A 273 -13.63 -2.46 -13.61
C SER A 273 -14.13 -1.45 -12.57
N ALA A 274 -14.45 -0.23 -13.00
CA ALA A 274 -14.93 0.80 -12.07
C ALA A 274 -16.22 0.36 -11.33
N PRO A 275 -16.35 0.68 -10.05
CA PRO A 275 -17.56 0.40 -9.28
C PRO A 275 -18.81 1.02 -9.90
N LYS A 276 -19.95 0.35 -9.77
CA LYS A 276 -21.23 0.95 -10.18
C LYS A 276 -21.46 2.23 -9.37
N ALA A 277 -21.82 3.30 -10.07
CA ALA A 277 -22.07 4.59 -9.45
C ALA A 277 -23.37 4.57 -8.63
N THR A 278 -23.24 4.55 -7.33
CA THR A 278 -24.33 4.71 -6.37
C THR A 278 -23.97 5.79 -5.35
N THR A 279 -24.96 6.49 -4.80
CA THR A 279 -24.72 7.49 -3.75
C THR A 279 -24.20 6.86 -2.44
N LYS A 280 -24.40 5.55 -2.26
CA LYS A 280 -23.86 4.78 -1.12
C LYS A 280 -22.35 4.54 -1.21
N ASN A 281 -21.76 4.66 -2.41
CA ASN A 281 -20.31 4.61 -2.57
C ASN A 281 -19.73 6.00 -2.27
N VAL A 282 -19.26 6.20 -1.06
CA VAL A 282 -18.78 7.49 -0.56
C VAL A 282 -17.27 7.55 -0.65
N ILE A 283 -16.75 8.62 -1.26
CA ILE A 283 -15.35 9.04 -1.22
C ILE A 283 -15.29 10.26 -0.30
N SER A 284 -14.67 10.12 0.86
CA SER A 284 -14.56 11.15 1.89
C SER A 284 -13.12 11.58 2.09
N LEU A 285 -12.82 12.84 1.75
CA LEU A 285 -11.49 13.44 1.83
C LEU A 285 -11.59 14.64 2.75
N THR A 286 -11.19 14.49 4.02
CA THR A 286 -11.49 15.49 5.05
C THR A 286 -10.28 15.85 5.91
N ASN A 287 -10.17 17.14 6.23
CA ASN A 287 -9.17 17.67 7.17
C ASN A 287 -7.71 17.33 6.78
N ASN A 288 -7.41 17.25 5.49
CA ASN A 288 -6.07 16.99 5.00
C ASN A 288 -5.34 18.30 4.65
N THR A 289 -4.02 18.31 4.80
CA THR A 289 -3.15 19.31 4.20
C THR A 289 -2.49 18.72 2.97
N VAL A 290 -2.83 19.22 1.78
CA VAL A 290 -2.41 18.62 0.51
C VAL A 290 -1.62 19.63 -0.33
N LYS A 291 -0.47 19.19 -0.84
CA LYS A 291 0.38 19.93 -1.78
C LYS A 291 0.57 19.15 -3.07
N GLY A 292 0.14 19.70 -4.19
CA GLY A 292 0.25 19.09 -5.51
C GLY A 292 0.93 19.98 -6.54
N GLY A 293 1.40 19.40 -7.62
CA GLY A 293 1.96 20.15 -8.75
C GLY A 293 0.85 20.64 -9.70
N GLN A 294 0.27 19.76 -10.49
CA GLN A 294 -0.86 20.07 -11.38
C GLN A 294 -2.14 20.28 -10.59
N GLN A 295 -2.48 19.34 -9.70
CA GLN A 295 -3.61 19.43 -8.77
C GLN A 295 -3.17 19.07 -7.36
N GLY A 296 -3.83 19.64 -6.35
CA GLY A 296 -3.71 19.21 -4.98
C GLY A 296 -4.56 17.94 -4.75
N ILE A 297 -5.88 18.09 -4.77
CA ILE A 297 -6.86 17.00 -4.75
C ILE A 297 -7.50 16.89 -6.13
N PHE A 298 -7.44 15.71 -6.74
CA PHE A 298 -8.07 15.45 -8.02
C PHE A 298 -8.89 14.16 -7.97
N VAL A 299 -10.21 14.32 -8.07
CA VAL A 299 -11.20 13.22 -8.04
C VAL A 299 -11.92 13.18 -9.38
N ARG A 300 -11.84 12.06 -10.09
CA ARG A 300 -12.38 11.96 -11.45
C ARG A 300 -12.78 10.55 -11.84
N SER A 301 -13.62 10.44 -12.87
CA SER A 301 -13.85 9.18 -13.57
C SER A 301 -13.31 9.25 -14.99
N ASN A 302 -12.43 8.33 -15.33
CA ASN A 302 -11.97 8.06 -16.70
C ASN A 302 -12.75 6.90 -17.32
N ALA A 303 -13.70 6.32 -16.58
CA ALA A 303 -14.60 5.27 -17.04
C ALA A 303 -15.95 5.85 -17.48
N SER A 304 -16.78 5.05 -18.13
CA SER A 304 -18.20 5.38 -18.41
C SER A 304 -19.06 5.51 -17.15
N LYS A 305 -18.59 4.99 -16.02
CA LYS A 305 -19.29 5.06 -14.73
C LYS A 305 -18.95 6.38 -14.03
N LYS A 306 -19.95 7.04 -13.45
CA LYS A 306 -19.73 8.18 -12.56
C LYS A 306 -19.23 7.70 -11.20
N LEU A 307 -18.51 8.57 -10.49
CA LEU A 307 -18.26 8.42 -9.06
C LEU A 307 -19.59 8.51 -8.29
N GLY A 308 -19.65 7.93 -7.09
CA GLY A 308 -20.81 8.04 -6.21
C GLY A 308 -20.93 9.41 -5.53
N THR A 309 -20.97 9.42 -4.21
CA THR A 309 -20.89 10.63 -3.40
C THR A 309 -19.44 10.99 -3.11
N VAL A 310 -19.04 12.23 -3.43
CA VAL A 310 -17.69 12.75 -3.16
C VAL A 310 -17.81 13.90 -2.17
N ILE A 311 -17.14 13.76 -1.03
CA ILE A 311 -17.06 14.76 0.03
C ILE A 311 -15.61 15.23 0.13
N VAL A 312 -15.38 16.52 -0.07
CA VAL A 312 -14.08 17.18 0.11
C VAL A 312 -14.30 18.34 1.08
N SER A 313 -13.93 18.17 2.34
CA SER A 313 -14.28 19.12 3.39
C SER A 313 -13.16 19.36 4.41
N GLY A 314 -13.00 20.62 4.79
CA GLY A 314 -12.05 21.02 5.85
C GLY A 314 -10.58 20.90 5.46
N ASN A 315 -10.25 20.72 4.18
CA ASN A 315 -8.86 20.55 3.73
C ASN A 315 -8.17 21.90 3.50
N THR A 316 -6.85 21.92 3.70
CA THR A 316 -5.97 23.00 3.22
C THR A 316 -5.20 22.48 2.02
N VAL A 317 -5.48 23.01 0.83
CA VAL A 317 -4.99 22.45 -0.42
C VAL A 317 -4.26 23.48 -1.25
N SER A 318 -3.09 23.14 -1.76
CA SER A 318 -2.32 23.99 -2.66
C SER A 318 -1.88 23.23 -3.91
N ALA A 319 -1.75 23.98 -5.02
CA ALA A 319 -1.23 23.46 -6.28
C ALA A 319 -0.25 24.47 -6.91
N LYS A 320 0.89 23.97 -7.42
CA LYS A 320 1.87 24.84 -8.13
C LYS A 320 1.28 25.48 -9.39
N LYS A 321 0.37 24.79 -10.06
CA LYS A 321 -0.32 25.30 -11.24
C LYS A 321 -1.21 26.52 -10.95
N GLY A 322 -1.66 26.66 -9.72
CA GLY A 322 -2.48 27.80 -9.28
C GLY A 322 -3.66 27.37 -8.39
N LYS A 323 -4.22 28.34 -7.68
CA LYS A 323 -5.32 28.14 -6.72
C LYS A 323 -6.53 27.41 -7.31
N LYS A 324 -6.95 27.72 -8.55
CA LYS A 324 -8.07 27.08 -9.25
C LYS A 324 -7.86 25.59 -9.53
N ASN A 325 -6.63 25.10 -9.43
CA ASN A 325 -6.27 23.71 -9.62
C ASN A 325 -6.04 22.97 -8.29
N ALA A 326 -6.24 23.62 -7.15
CA ALA A 326 -6.04 22.99 -5.86
C ALA A 326 -7.00 21.81 -5.64
N ILE A 327 -8.28 22.02 -5.95
CA ILE A 327 -9.31 20.96 -5.81
C ILE A 327 -10.10 20.86 -7.11
N LYS A 328 -10.18 19.66 -7.67
CA LYS A 328 -11.03 19.32 -8.80
C LYS A 328 -11.79 18.01 -8.55
N VAL A 329 -13.11 18.04 -8.76
CA VAL A 329 -13.99 16.87 -8.72
C VAL A 329 -14.80 16.82 -10.00
N LEU A 330 -14.67 15.74 -10.75
CA LEU A 330 -15.31 15.56 -12.04
C LEU A 330 -16.08 14.22 -12.09
N SER A 331 -17.24 14.24 -12.76
CA SER A 331 -18.03 13.03 -13.05
C SER A 331 -18.53 12.26 -11.82
N ALA A 332 -18.97 12.97 -10.78
CA ALA A 332 -19.62 12.39 -9.62
C ALA A 332 -21.16 12.55 -9.68
N LYS A 333 -21.88 11.65 -9.01
CA LYS A 333 -23.36 11.76 -8.86
C LYS A 333 -23.76 12.82 -7.83
N LYS A 334 -23.02 12.89 -6.73
CA LYS A 334 -23.23 13.89 -5.68
C LYS A 334 -21.88 14.43 -5.21
N VAL A 335 -21.75 15.73 -5.11
CA VAL A 335 -20.52 16.40 -4.71
C VAL A 335 -20.80 17.37 -3.57
N LYS A 336 -20.00 17.28 -2.52
CA LYS A 336 -19.98 18.23 -1.41
C LYS A 336 -18.55 18.76 -1.20
N ILE A 337 -18.30 20.00 -1.59
CA ILE A 337 -17.02 20.70 -1.40
C ILE A 337 -17.24 21.84 -0.44
N THR A 338 -16.78 21.72 0.80
CA THR A 338 -17.10 22.71 1.86
C THR A 338 -15.91 22.95 2.79
N LYS A 339 -15.82 24.15 3.33
CA LYS A 339 -14.85 24.53 4.38
C LYS A 339 -13.37 24.28 4.00
N ASN A 340 -13.04 24.25 2.71
CA ASN A 340 -11.67 24.06 2.27
C ASN A 340 -10.96 25.43 2.11
N LYS A 341 -9.67 25.46 2.44
CA LYS A 341 -8.77 26.57 2.14
C LYS A 341 -7.91 26.21 0.94
N THR A 342 -7.94 27.03 -0.11
CA THR A 342 -7.15 26.78 -1.33
C THR A 342 -6.18 27.90 -1.61
N LYS A 343 -4.97 27.58 -2.04
CA LYS A 343 -3.93 28.56 -2.37
C LYS A 343 -3.02 28.07 -3.51
N LYS A 344 -2.25 28.96 -4.08
CA LYS A 344 -1.08 28.61 -4.90
C LYS A 344 0.03 28.13 -3.97
N TRP A 345 0.77 27.11 -4.38
CA TRP A 345 1.92 26.58 -3.63
C TRP A 345 3.21 27.10 -4.19
#